data_61cd418369b46bb782b68d26c102d2f7
#
_entry.id   61cd418369b46bb782b68d26c102d2f7
#
_cell.length_a   1.000
_cell.length_b   1.000
_cell.length_c   1.000
_cell.angle_alpha   90.00
_cell.angle_beta   90.00
_cell.angle_gamma   90.00
#
_symmetry.space_group_name_H-M   'P 1'
#
loop_
_entity.id
_entity.type
_entity.pdbx_description
1 polymer ?
#
loop_
_entity_poly.entity_id
_entity_poly.type
_entity_poly.pdbx_seq_one_letter_code
_entity_poly.pdbx_strand_id
1 'polypeptide(L)'
;MFIRELVSTALFLYAVSGVSGFSVTTSTPDVRVKENEGTDLKCSYSGDFGSNARVEWKFKNLKGSQTYVVFDGKPTGPYADRVTVYGSNLRISKMTANDNGVYDCEVSGNSKFGEVGVKVTVLVAPSPPVCRIPSSVTTGRPATLSCHDSVGSPPPKYKWYRNNVPLPNEPNKISGFQNTTYSLNTDSGDLTFSKTTKMDAGDYYCEAFNDAGPPQRCRAVKMDVRDVNTGGIVAGVIVALLLLALLGFGIWYANKKGYLPKKSESKPKSNVVYQPQSLYGGEDDDDGDFKQKSSFVV
;
A
#
# COMPACT_ATOMS: atom_id res chain seq x y z
N MET A 1 45.36 -78.52 -5.03
CA MET A 1 46.21 -77.55 -5.72
C MET A 1 45.45 -76.23 -5.77
N PHE A 2 45.68 -75.43 -4.75
CA PHE A 2 44.92 -74.15 -4.55
C PHE A 2 45.80 -72.98 -4.91
N ILE A 3 45.39 -72.24 -5.93
CA ILE A 3 46.03 -70.98 -6.31
C ILE A 3 45.43 -69.89 -5.40
N ARG A 4 46.19 -69.32 -4.53
CA ARG A 4 45.91 -68.16 -3.69
C ARG A 4 46.08 -66.89 -4.54
N GLU A 5 44.97 -66.24 -4.93
CA GLU A 5 45.06 -64.88 -5.42
C GLU A 5 45.26 -63.91 -4.27
N LEU A 6 46.37 -63.21 -4.29
CA LEU A 6 46.62 -62.06 -3.45
C LEU A 6 45.92 -60.83 -4.06
N VAL A 7 44.80 -60.49 -3.51
CA VAL A 7 44.15 -59.21 -3.81
C VAL A 7 44.82 -58.12 -3.02
N SER A 8 45.69 -57.36 -3.69
CA SER A 8 46.30 -56.15 -3.17
C SER A 8 45.25 -55.06 -3.08
N THR A 9 44.71 -54.79 -1.89
CA THR A 9 43.87 -53.63 -1.61
C THR A 9 44.73 -52.38 -1.53
N ALA A 10 44.90 -51.68 -2.64
CA ALA A 10 45.42 -50.31 -2.64
C ALA A 10 44.40 -49.40 -1.95
N LEU A 11 44.67 -49.06 -0.69
CA LEU A 11 43.98 -47.99 0.04
C LEU A 11 44.37 -46.66 -0.62
N PHE A 12 43.49 -46.16 -1.49
CA PHE A 12 43.51 -44.76 -1.92
C PHE A 12 43.07 -43.91 -0.73
N LEU A 13 44.02 -43.41 0.03
CA LEU A 13 43.81 -42.27 0.94
C LEU A 13 43.51 -41.04 0.09
N TYR A 14 42.23 -40.77 -0.16
CA TYR A 14 41.81 -39.47 -0.60
C TYR A 14 42.10 -38.49 0.55
N ALA A 15 43.22 -37.79 0.45
CA ALA A 15 43.41 -36.59 1.20
C ALA A 15 42.31 -35.60 0.74
N VAL A 16 41.23 -35.50 1.52
CA VAL A 16 40.29 -34.41 1.42
C VAL A 16 41.09 -33.18 1.85
N SER A 17 41.74 -32.55 0.88
CA SER A 17 42.23 -31.20 1.03
C SER A 17 41.02 -30.36 1.36
N GLY A 18 40.87 -30.00 2.65
CA GLY A 18 39.86 -29.09 3.11
C GLY A 18 39.98 -27.82 2.27
N VAL A 19 39.05 -27.62 1.37
CA VAL A 19 38.91 -26.33 0.69
C VAL A 19 38.70 -25.33 1.81
N SER A 20 39.72 -24.54 2.11
CA SER A 20 39.61 -23.40 3.01
C SER A 20 38.66 -22.40 2.36
N GLY A 21 37.37 -22.66 2.53
CA GLY A 21 36.34 -21.80 2.05
C GLY A 21 36.44 -20.45 2.79
N PHE A 22 36.26 -19.37 2.07
CA PHE A 22 36.01 -18.08 2.72
C PHE A 22 34.55 -18.03 3.17
N SER A 23 34.29 -17.36 4.28
CA SER A 23 32.93 -17.16 4.77
C SER A 23 32.79 -15.80 5.42
N VAL A 24 31.57 -15.22 5.27
CA VAL A 24 31.14 -14.05 6.01
C VAL A 24 29.89 -14.44 6.79
N THR A 25 29.89 -14.20 8.09
CA THR A 25 28.86 -14.68 9.02
C THR A 25 28.47 -13.61 10.02
N THR A 26 27.29 -13.75 10.61
CA THR A 26 26.82 -12.92 11.73
C THR A 26 26.37 -13.79 12.89
N SER A 27 26.61 -13.33 14.11
CA SER A 27 26.03 -13.91 15.32
C SER A 27 24.66 -13.29 15.67
N THR A 28 24.24 -12.24 14.94
CA THR A 28 23.01 -11.48 15.20
C THR A 28 22.17 -11.34 13.92
N PRO A 29 21.66 -12.46 13.35
CA PRO A 29 20.96 -12.42 12.07
C PRO A 29 19.61 -11.67 12.11
N ASP A 30 18.98 -11.57 13.29
CA ASP A 30 17.74 -10.83 13.54
C ASP A 30 17.91 -10.01 14.82
N VAL A 31 17.86 -8.68 14.70
CA VAL A 31 18.03 -7.71 15.78
C VAL A 31 16.73 -6.96 15.98
N ARG A 32 16.23 -6.99 17.22
CA ARG A 32 15.07 -6.22 17.64
C ARG A 32 15.51 -5.20 18.69
N VAL A 33 15.26 -3.92 18.43
CA VAL A 33 15.72 -2.81 19.28
C VAL A 33 14.61 -1.79 19.44
N LYS A 34 14.48 -1.20 20.63
CA LYS A 34 13.51 -0.13 20.86
C LYS A 34 13.92 1.16 20.17
N GLU A 35 12.94 1.94 19.79
CA GLU A 35 13.20 3.28 19.23
C GLU A 35 14.04 4.12 20.20
N ASN A 36 14.95 4.91 19.63
CA ASN A 36 15.95 5.73 20.34
C ASN A 36 17.02 4.96 21.13
N GLU A 37 16.99 3.65 21.19
CA GLU A 37 18.09 2.83 21.72
C GLU A 37 19.13 2.57 20.62
N GLY A 38 20.35 2.23 21.04
CA GLY A 38 21.43 1.81 20.15
C GLY A 38 21.53 0.30 20.06
N THR A 39 22.14 -0.19 18.98
CA THR A 39 22.40 -1.62 18.80
C THR A 39 23.70 -1.88 18.08
N ASP A 40 24.24 -3.09 18.28
CA ASP A 40 25.42 -3.60 17.59
C ASP A 40 25.03 -4.63 16.55
N LEU A 41 25.52 -4.46 15.34
CA LEU A 41 25.39 -5.41 14.25
C LEU A 41 26.75 -6.12 14.09
N LYS A 42 26.74 -7.43 14.23
CA LYS A 42 27.96 -8.24 14.23
C LYS A 42 28.22 -8.78 12.83
N CYS A 43 29.50 -8.69 12.42
CA CYS A 43 30.00 -9.26 11.19
C CYS A 43 31.35 -9.93 11.48
N SER A 44 31.50 -11.16 11.06
CA SER A 44 32.75 -11.91 11.17
C SER A 44 33.06 -12.57 9.83
N TYR A 45 34.30 -12.60 9.47
CA TYR A 45 34.72 -13.27 8.25
C TYR A 45 35.93 -14.15 8.49
N SER A 46 36.07 -15.20 7.71
CA SER A 46 37.20 -16.13 7.74
C SER A 46 37.64 -16.48 6.33
N GLY A 47 38.88 -16.92 6.20
CA GLY A 47 39.53 -17.22 4.94
C GLY A 47 40.45 -16.09 4.46
N ASP A 48 41.08 -16.30 3.31
CA ASP A 48 42.05 -15.36 2.77
C ASP A 48 41.39 -14.26 1.93
N PHE A 49 41.03 -13.16 2.57
CA PHE A 49 40.66 -11.91 1.94
C PHE A 49 41.83 -10.93 1.77
N GLY A 50 43.06 -11.38 2.16
CA GLY A 50 44.25 -10.55 2.14
C GLY A 50 44.42 -9.66 3.38
N SER A 51 45.58 -9.02 3.48
CA SER A 51 45.91 -8.10 4.58
C SER A 51 45.04 -6.84 4.62
N ASN A 52 44.42 -6.48 3.50
CA ASN A 52 43.60 -5.28 3.32
C ASN A 52 42.16 -5.66 2.95
N ALA A 53 41.55 -6.58 3.68
CA ALA A 53 40.13 -6.88 3.51
C ALA A 53 39.32 -5.61 3.71
N ARG A 54 38.49 -5.27 2.71
CA ARG A 54 37.58 -4.13 2.75
C ARG A 54 36.25 -4.59 3.28
N VAL A 55 35.80 -3.98 4.36
CA VAL A 55 34.47 -4.22 4.96
C VAL A 55 33.60 -3.01 4.72
N GLU A 56 32.45 -3.25 4.12
CA GLU A 56 31.44 -2.24 3.85
C GLU A 56 30.08 -2.66 4.44
N TRP A 57 29.30 -1.70 4.84
CA TRP A 57 27.95 -1.93 5.30
C TRP A 57 26.94 -1.20 4.41
N LYS A 58 25.95 -1.92 3.93
CA LYS A 58 24.82 -1.37 3.17
C LYS A 58 23.52 -1.54 3.94
N PHE A 59 22.63 -0.64 3.76
CA PHE A 59 21.27 -0.71 4.31
C PHE A 59 20.25 -0.80 3.18
N LYS A 60 19.43 -1.82 3.23
CA LYS A 60 18.28 -2.02 2.35
C LYS A 60 17.01 -1.84 3.13
N ASN A 61 16.26 -0.76 2.85
CA ASN A 61 15.01 -0.46 3.53
C ASN A 61 13.87 -1.39 3.08
N LEU A 62 12.72 -1.32 3.77
CA LEU A 62 11.54 -2.15 3.48
C LEU A 62 10.95 -1.94 2.07
N LYS A 63 11.29 -0.84 1.39
CA LYS A 63 10.88 -0.54 0.00
C LYS A 63 11.87 -1.08 -1.04
N GLY A 64 12.98 -1.68 -0.58
CA GLY A 64 14.02 -2.23 -1.44
C GLY A 64 15.09 -1.24 -1.89
N SER A 65 15.02 0.04 -1.47
CA SER A 65 16.09 1.01 -1.73
C SER A 65 17.32 0.71 -0.89
N GLN A 66 18.49 0.79 -1.51
CA GLN A 66 19.77 0.49 -0.87
C GLN A 66 20.68 1.72 -0.81
N THR A 67 21.35 1.89 0.33
CA THR A 67 22.33 2.97 0.58
C THR A 67 23.52 2.44 1.34
N TYR A 68 24.69 3.06 1.19
CA TYR A 68 25.82 2.75 2.05
C TYR A 68 25.62 3.36 3.44
N VAL A 69 25.94 2.57 4.45
CA VAL A 69 26.05 2.98 5.86
C VAL A 69 27.53 3.28 6.18
N VAL A 70 28.39 2.39 5.71
CA VAL A 70 29.85 2.53 5.80
C VAL A 70 30.43 2.26 4.41
N PHE A 71 31.22 3.18 3.92
CA PHE A 71 31.96 3.07 2.68
C PHE A 71 33.40 3.49 2.91
N ASP A 72 34.35 2.69 2.44
CA ASP A 72 35.78 2.92 2.63
C ASP A 72 36.15 3.21 4.09
N GLY A 73 35.59 2.38 5.01
CA GLY A 73 35.85 2.45 6.45
C GLY A 73 35.22 3.65 7.17
N LYS A 74 34.41 4.48 6.48
CA LYS A 74 33.80 5.69 7.04
C LYS A 74 32.28 5.62 6.97
N PRO A 75 31.56 6.06 8.03
CA PRO A 75 30.11 6.27 7.96
C PRO A 75 29.77 7.30 6.88
N THR A 76 28.65 7.07 6.17
CA THR A 76 28.21 7.90 5.05
C THR A 76 26.93 8.66 5.39
N GLY A 77 26.76 9.88 4.82
CA GLY A 77 25.52 10.65 4.80
C GLY A 77 24.80 10.70 6.15
N PRO A 78 23.56 10.21 6.24
CA PRO A 78 22.72 10.29 7.46
C PRO A 78 23.20 9.43 8.62
N TYR A 79 24.27 8.63 8.42
CA TYR A 79 24.85 7.76 9.43
C TYR A 79 26.09 8.33 10.11
N ALA A 80 26.66 9.44 9.62
CA ALA A 80 27.94 10.00 10.06
C ALA A 80 28.00 10.27 11.56
N ASP A 81 26.90 10.80 12.14
CA ASP A 81 26.88 11.20 13.55
C ASP A 81 26.38 10.12 14.51
N ARG A 82 25.88 8.99 14.01
CA ARG A 82 25.26 7.96 14.85
C ARG A 82 25.79 6.56 14.67
N VAL A 83 26.75 6.39 13.76
CA VAL A 83 27.37 5.11 13.46
C VAL A 83 28.83 5.11 13.85
N THR A 84 29.26 4.03 14.50
CA THR A 84 30.66 3.76 14.85
C THR A 84 31.05 2.39 14.31
N VAL A 85 32.18 2.32 13.61
CA VAL A 85 32.78 1.07 13.11
C VAL A 85 33.85 0.61 14.10
N TYR A 86 33.82 -0.68 14.45
CA TYR A 86 34.86 -1.30 15.27
C TYR A 86 35.15 -2.72 14.77
N GLY A 87 36.35 -2.87 14.21
CA GLY A 87 36.69 -4.06 13.44
C GLY A 87 35.76 -4.17 12.22
N SER A 88 35.12 -5.32 12.07
CA SER A 88 34.09 -5.53 11.03
C SER A 88 32.66 -5.24 11.49
N ASN A 89 32.47 -4.90 12.77
CA ASN A 89 31.16 -4.68 13.37
C ASN A 89 30.71 -3.22 13.23
N LEU A 90 29.38 -3.02 13.31
CA LEU A 90 28.74 -1.73 13.24
C LEU A 90 27.94 -1.48 14.51
N ARG A 91 28.12 -0.31 15.14
CA ARG A 91 27.25 0.17 16.20
C ARG A 91 26.45 1.36 15.70
N ILE A 92 25.12 1.30 15.85
CA ILE A 92 24.22 2.41 15.58
C ILE A 92 23.71 2.91 16.93
N SER A 93 23.95 4.18 17.28
CA SER A 93 23.69 4.73 18.61
C SER A 93 22.23 5.10 18.86
N LYS A 94 21.43 5.30 17.81
CA LYS A 94 20.05 5.81 17.93
C LYS A 94 19.20 5.29 16.77
N MET A 95 18.44 4.27 17.05
CA MET A 95 17.57 3.64 16.04
C MET A 95 16.22 4.36 15.95
N THR A 96 15.69 4.45 14.75
CA THR A 96 14.37 5.02 14.44
C THR A 96 13.57 4.04 13.58
N ALA A 97 12.27 4.25 13.45
CA ALA A 97 11.43 3.43 12.58
C ALA A 97 11.92 3.37 11.11
N ASN A 98 12.65 4.40 10.65
CA ASN A 98 13.23 4.43 9.30
C ASN A 98 14.43 3.47 9.12
N ASP A 99 14.97 2.97 10.21
CA ASP A 99 16.10 2.03 10.20
C ASP A 99 15.66 0.56 10.11
N ASN A 100 14.35 0.29 9.96
CA ASN A 100 13.83 -1.03 9.67
C ASN A 100 14.29 -1.50 8.28
N GLY A 101 14.90 -2.68 8.24
CA GLY A 101 15.36 -3.24 6.99
C GLY A 101 16.46 -4.29 7.19
N VAL A 102 17.27 -4.47 6.18
CA VAL A 102 18.40 -5.41 6.21
C VAL A 102 19.70 -4.61 6.08
N TYR A 103 20.63 -4.90 6.97
CA TYR A 103 21.98 -4.36 6.93
C TYR A 103 22.91 -5.46 6.41
N ASP A 104 23.46 -5.26 5.23
CA ASP A 104 24.34 -6.21 4.58
C ASP A 104 25.80 -5.83 4.90
N CYS A 105 26.53 -6.74 5.54
CA CYS A 105 27.97 -6.67 5.72
C CYS A 105 28.63 -7.33 4.52
N GLU A 106 29.33 -6.55 3.73
CA GLU A 106 30.10 -7.02 2.58
C GLU A 106 31.61 -7.03 2.90
N VAL A 107 32.26 -8.11 2.57
CA VAL A 107 33.71 -8.24 2.72
C VAL A 107 34.31 -8.59 1.37
N SER A 108 35.31 -7.83 0.95
CA SER A 108 35.99 -8.02 -0.32
C SER A 108 37.50 -7.94 -0.14
N GLY A 109 38.26 -8.74 -0.90
CA GLY A 109 39.72 -8.78 -0.91
C GLY A 109 40.23 -10.02 -1.63
N ASN A 110 41.46 -9.98 -2.16
CA ASN A 110 42.11 -11.08 -2.90
C ASN A 110 41.17 -11.71 -3.96
N SER A 111 40.45 -10.88 -4.73
CA SER A 111 39.45 -11.32 -5.72
C SER A 111 38.32 -12.19 -5.16
N LYS A 112 38.11 -12.16 -3.84
CA LYS A 112 37.00 -12.81 -3.14
C LYS A 112 35.98 -11.78 -2.69
N PHE A 113 34.73 -12.20 -2.60
CA PHE A 113 33.61 -11.42 -2.13
C PHE A 113 32.69 -12.31 -1.29
N GLY A 114 32.23 -11.79 -0.19
CA GLY A 114 31.21 -12.45 0.63
C GLY A 114 30.35 -11.42 1.31
N GLU A 115 29.12 -11.80 1.61
CA GLU A 115 28.14 -10.93 2.28
C GLU A 115 27.30 -11.69 3.29
N VAL A 116 26.80 -10.99 4.30
CA VAL A 116 25.79 -11.50 5.25
C VAL A 116 24.84 -10.40 5.64
N GLY A 117 23.54 -10.70 5.60
CA GLY A 117 22.46 -9.80 5.99
C GLY A 117 22.13 -9.91 7.48
N VAL A 118 21.93 -8.77 8.12
CA VAL A 118 21.37 -8.62 9.48
C VAL A 118 20.03 -7.93 9.35
N LYS A 119 18.95 -8.64 9.68
CA LYS A 119 17.61 -8.04 9.71
C LYS A 119 17.45 -7.23 10.99
N VAL A 120 17.04 -5.98 10.83
CA VAL A 120 16.78 -5.08 11.97
C VAL A 120 15.32 -4.68 12.00
N THR A 121 14.72 -4.85 13.18
CA THR A 121 13.36 -4.41 13.48
C THR A 121 13.39 -3.42 14.64
N VAL A 122 13.03 -2.18 14.37
CA VAL A 122 12.91 -1.15 15.41
C VAL A 122 11.51 -1.21 16.01
N LEU A 123 11.44 -1.36 17.31
CA LEU A 123 10.21 -1.53 18.06
C LEU A 123 9.66 -0.17 18.48
N VAL A 124 8.51 0.18 17.90
CA VAL A 124 7.76 1.40 18.21
C VAL A 124 6.34 1.00 18.60
N ALA A 125 5.91 1.38 19.80
CA ALA A 125 4.55 1.11 20.25
C ALA A 125 3.52 1.78 19.32
N PRO A 126 2.32 1.22 19.17
CA PRO A 126 1.26 1.86 18.40
C PRO A 126 0.90 3.22 18.98
N SER A 127 0.49 4.14 18.14
CA SER A 127 -0.20 5.37 18.53
C SER A 127 -1.72 5.16 18.48
N PRO A 128 -2.53 6.05 19.11
CA PRO A 128 -3.97 5.99 18.91
C PRO A 128 -4.33 6.05 17.43
N PRO A 129 -4.96 5.00 16.88
CA PRO A 129 -5.23 4.92 15.44
C PRO A 129 -6.28 5.93 15.00
N VAL A 130 -6.22 6.35 13.74
CA VAL A 130 -7.24 7.14 13.08
C VAL A 130 -8.33 6.21 12.59
N CYS A 131 -9.53 6.35 13.16
CA CYS A 131 -10.72 5.59 12.74
C CYS A 131 -11.62 6.46 11.86
N ARG A 132 -12.06 5.90 10.72
CA ARG A 132 -13.08 6.48 9.87
C ARG A 132 -14.32 5.59 9.93
N ILE A 133 -15.32 6.07 10.62
CA ILE A 133 -16.58 5.36 10.87
C ILE A 133 -17.70 6.26 10.37
N PRO A 134 -18.51 5.82 9.38
CA PRO A 134 -19.65 6.61 8.91
C PRO A 134 -20.69 6.74 10.03
N SER A 135 -21.17 7.95 10.28
CA SER A 135 -22.20 8.19 11.31
C SER A 135 -23.57 7.61 10.93
N SER A 136 -23.83 7.41 9.64
CA SER A 136 -25.07 6.83 9.13
C SER A 136 -24.83 6.08 7.83
N VAL A 137 -25.42 4.90 7.70
CA VAL A 137 -25.42 4.06 6.50
C VAL A 137 -26.84 3.63 6.17
N THR A 138 -27.07 3.22 4.92
CA THR A 138 -28.39 2.79 4.47
C THR A 138 -28.49 1.27 4.48
N THR A 139 -29.61 0.74 5.01
CA THR A 139 -29.91 -0.69 4.98
C THR A 139 -29.76 -1.28 3.58
N GLY A 140 -29.07 -2.42 3.48
CA GLY A 140 -28.87 -3.14 2.23
C GLY A 140 -27.70 -2.62 1.38
N ARG A 141 -27.02 -1.55 1.79
CA ARG A 141 -25.82 -1.02 1.11
C ARG A 141 -24.54 -1.50 1.78
N PRO A 142 -23.44 -1.61 1.03
CA PRO A 142 -22.14 -1.89 1.61
C PRO A 142 -21.64 -0.69 2.44
N ALA A 143 -20.80 -0.96 3.44
CA ALA A 143 -20.13 0.06 4.23
C ALA A 143 -18.75 -0.42 4.62
N THR A 144 -17.77 0.48 4.68
CA THR A 144 -16.40 0.18 5.14
C THR A 144 -16.04 1.16 6.25
N LEU A 145 -15.56 0.59 7.36
CA LEU A 145 -14.93 1.31 8.46
C LEU A 145 -13.43 1.06 8.32
N SER A 146 -12.61 2.09 8.45
CA SER A 146 -11.15 1.97 8.36
C SER A 146 -10.46 2.42 9.63
N CYS A 147 -9.36 1.76 9.95
CA CYS A 147 -8.52 2.00 11.11
C CYS A 147 -7.06 1.99 10.69
N HIS A 148 -6.33 3.05 10.99
CA HIS A 148 -4.94 3.17 10.57
C HIS A 148 -4.08 3.83 11.63
N ASP A 149 -2.94 3.20 11.92
CA ASP A 149 -1.83 3.77 12.69
C ASP A 149 -0.59 3.80 11.78
N SER A 150 0.03 4.97 11.67
CA SER A 150 1.22 5.19 10.83
C SER A 150 2.53 5.17 11.62
N VAL A 151 2.49 4.97 12.95
CA VAL A 151 3.63 5.13 13.84
C VAL A 151 4.20 3.78 14.28
N GLY A 152 3.35 2.84 14.63
CA GLY A 152 3.75 1.56 15.19
C GLY A 152 4.70 0.76 14.29
N SER A 153 5.73 0.18 14.89
CA SER A 153 6.70 -0.70 14.23
C SER A 153 7.03 -1.91 15.12
N PRO A 154 6.93 -3.15 14.63
CA PRO A 154 6.37 -3.56 13.33
C PRO A 154 4.98 -2.98 13.06
N PRO A 155 4.53 -2.91 11.78
CA PRO A 155 3.20 -2.42 11.47
C PRO A 155 2.15 -3.07 12.36
N PRO A 156 1.28 -2.29 13.02
CA PRO A 156 0.27 -2.83 13.92
C PRO A 156 -0.74 -3.70 13.20
N LYS A 157 -1.30 -4.64 13.92
CA LYS A 157 -2.54 -5.33 13.57
C LYS A 157 -3.71 -4.66 14.27
N TYR A 158 -4.92 -4.90 13.73
CA TYR A 158 -6.11 -4.19 14.15
C TYR A 158 -7.21 -5.12 14.62
N LYS A 159 -7.93 -4.68 15.67
CA LYS A 159 -9.07 -5.38 16.24
C LYS A 159 -10.24 -4.42 16.39
N TRP A 160 -11.38 -4.79 15.87
CA TRP A 160 -12.59 -3.99 15.94
C TRP A 160 -13.52 -4.44 17.06
N TYR A 161 -14.20 -3.47 17.61
CA TYR A 161 -15.21 -3.67 18.66
C TYR A 161 -16.52 -2.99 18.26
N ARG A 162 -17.63 -3.65 18.60
CA ARG A 162 -18.98 -3.08 18.51
C ARG A 162 -19.62 -3.18 19.89
N ASN A 163 -20.08 -2.04 20.43
CA ASN A 163 -20.70 -1.98 21.78
C ASN A 163 -19.82 -2.64 22.85
N ASN A 164 -18.51 -2.43 22.81
CA ASN A 164 -17.48 -3.05 23.65
C ASN A 164 -17.28 -4.56 23.46
N VAL A 165 -17.96 -5.20 22.51
CA VAL A 165 -17.77 -6.61 22.20
C VAL A 165 -16.78 -6.73 21.04
N PRO A 166 -15.70 -7.52 21.20
CA PRO A 166 -14.74 -7.72 20.11
C PRO A 166 -15.39 -8.46 18.94
N LEU A 167 -15.13 -7.98 17.74
CA LEU A 167 -15.58 -8.62 16.50
C LEU A 167 -14.57 -9.70 16.10
N PRO A 168 -14.99 -10.97 15.94
CA PRO A 168 -14.11 -12.03 15.50
C PRO A 168 -13.65 -11.85 14.05
N ASN A 169 -12.40 -12.24 13.75
CA ASN A 169 -11.84 -12.17 12.39
C ASN A 169 -12.55 -13.13 11.43
N GLU A 170 -13.01 -14.27 11.95
CA GLU A 170 -13.74 -15.32 11.21
C GLU A 170 -15.13 -15.50 11.81
N PRO A 171 -16.08 -14.58 11.58
CA PRO A 171 -17.38 -14.61 12.26
C PRO A 171 -18.16 -15.88 11.99
N ASN A 172 -18.05 -16.46 10.81
CA ASN A 172 -18.77 -17.68 10.42
C ASN A 172 -18.41 -18.91 11.27
N LYS A 173 -17.23 -18.89 11.92
CA LYS A 173 -16.77 -19.97 12.81
C LYS A 173 -17.21 -19.79 14.28
N ILE A 174 -17.77 -18.63 14.63
CA ILE A 174 -18.08 -18.26 16.01
C ILE A 174 -19.59 -18.25 16.23
N SER A 175 -20.05 -18.97 17.24
CA SER A 175 -21.46 -18.96 17.63
C SER A 175 -21.93 -17.54 17.97
N GLY A 176 -23.08 -17.12 17.44
CA GLY A 176 -23.62 -15.76 17.57
C GLY A 176 -23.17 -14.78 16.51
N PHE A 177 -22.19 -15.13 15.65
CA PHE A 177 -21.73 -14.28 14.55
C PHE A 177 -21.95 -14.89 13.16
N GLN A 178 -22.48 -16.09 13.07
CA GLN A 178 -22.63 -16.87 11.83
C GLN A 178 -23.44 -16.19 10.74
N ASN A 179 -24.38 -15.31 11.11
CA ASN A 179 -25.25 -14.57 10.18
C ASN A 179 -24.76 -13.13 9.90
N THR A 180 -23.53 -12.81 10.28
CA THR A 180 -22.97 -11.48 10.02
C THR A 180 -22.46 -11.37 8.59
N THR A 181 -22.54 -10.16 8.02
CA THR A 181 -22.17 -9.87 6.63
C THR A 181 -20.87 -9.06 6.53
N TYR A 182 -20.11 -8.99 7.62
CA TYR A 182 -18.83 -8.29 7.60
C TYR A 182 -17.65 -9.21 7.33
N SER A 183 -16.59 -8.62 6.79
CA SER A 183 -15.24 -9.16 6.73
C SER A 183 -14.27 -8.21 7.42
N LEU A 184 -13.29 -8.75 8.14
CA LEU A 184 -12.28 -7.99 8.85
C LEU A 184 -10.90 -8.34 8.29
N ASN A 185 -10.17 -7.32 7.82
CA ASN A 185 -8.76 -7.44 7.50
C ASN A 185 -7.94 -6.87 8.66
N THR A 186 -7.29 -7.75 9.41
CA THR A 186 -6.49 -7.37 10.59
C THR A 186 -5.21 -6.64 10.26
N ASP A 187 -4.71 -6.73 9.03
CA ASP A 187 -3.46 -6.10 8.60
C ASP A 187 -3.70 -4.70 8.01
N SER A 188 -4.79 -4.49 7.26
CA SER A 188 -5.16 -3.18 6.74
C SER A 188 -5.99 -2.35 7.72
N GLY A 189 -6.66 -3.00 8.69
CA GLY A 189 -7.57 -2.35 9.64
C GLY A 189 -8.97 -2.10 9.08
N ASP A 190 -9.33 -2.68 7.93
CA ASP A 190 -10.62 -2.48 7.32
C ASP A 190 -11.66 -3.47 7.83
N LEU A 191 -12.80 -2.95 8.28
CA LEU A 191 -14.02 -3.68 8.59
C LEU A 191 -15.05 -3.37 7.52
N THR A 192 -15.34 -4.34 6.65
CA THR A 192 -16.23 -4.15 5.49
C THR A 192 -17.50 -4.97 5.65
N PHE A 193 -18.64 -4.30 5.56
CA PHE A 193 -19.97 -4.91 5.47
C PHE A 193 -20.35 -5.01 3.99
N SER A 194 -20.61 -6.22 3.51
CA SER A 194 -21.10 -6.43 2.14
C SER A 194 -22.54 -5.92 1.98
N LYS A 195 -23.32 -6.03 3.04
CA LYS A 195 -24.71 -5.57 3.11
C LYS A 195 -25.05 -5.20 4.55
N THR A 196 -25.26 -3.93 4.82
CA THR A 196 -25.63 -3.47 6.18
C THR A 196 -27.07 -3.79 6.53
N THR A 197 -27.29 -4.12 7.79
CA THR A 197 -28.60 -4.35 8.41
C THR A 197 -28.75 -3.48 9.64
N LYS A 198 -29.96 -3.33 10.18
CA LYS A 198 -30.19 -2.59 11.44
C LYS A 198 -29.44 -3.20 12.63
N MET A 199 -29.11 -4.48 12.58
CA MET A 199 -28.32 -5.16 13.63
C MET A 199 -26.85 -4.72 13.64
N ASP A 200 -26.39 -4.09 12.57
CA ASP A 200 -25.02 -3.57 12.47
C ASP A 200 -24.88 -2.16 13.06
N ALA A 201 -25.98 -1.53 13.48
CA ALA A 201 -25.93 -0.28 14.22
C ALA A 201 -25.24 -0.49 15.59
N GLY A 202 -24.45 0.50 16.03
CA GLY A 202 -23.76 0.43 17.32
C GLY A 202 -22.62 1.41 17.43
N ASP A 203 -21.96 1.37 18.58
CA ASP A 203 -20.75 2.14 18.86
C ASP A 203 -19.53 1.31 18.45
N TYR A 204 -18.75 1.82 17.51
CA TYR A 204 -17.57 1.16 16.97
C TYR A 204 -16.30 1.86 17.40
N TYR A 205 -15.29 1.10 17.72
CA TYR A 205 -13.91 1.56 17.83
C TYR A 205 -12.95 0.47 17.41
N CYS A 206 -11.75 0.87 17.08
CA CYS A 206 -10.66 -0.01 16.68
C CYS A 206 -9.50 0.13 17.65
N GLU A 207 -8.79 -0.97 17.88
CA GLU A 207 -7.57 -1.07 18.65
C GLU A 207 -6.43 -1.51 17.75
N ALA A 208 -5.35 -0.73 17.72
CA ALA A 208 -4.09 -1.06 17.06
C ALA A 208 -3.15 -1.70 18.06
N PHE A 209 -2.50 -2.81 17.70
CA PHE A 209 -1.58 -3.52 18.56
C PHE A 209 -0.40 -4.12 17.80
N ASN A 210 0.77 -4.10 18.43
CA ASN A 210 1.96 -4.83 18.03
C ASN A 210 2.68 -5.33 19.29
N ASP A 211 3.85 -5.96 19.14
CA ASP A 211 4.63 -6.49 20.25
C ASP A 211 5.64 -5.48 20.86
N ALA A 212 5.58 -4.23 20.42
CA ALA A 212 6.49 -3.18 20.90
C ALA A 212 5.96 -2.41 22.11
N GLY A 213 4.63 -2.45 22.37
CA GLY A 213 4.04 -1.75 23.50
C GLY A 213 2.55 -2.03 23.70
N PRO A 214 1.91 -1.30 24.62
CA PRO A 214 0.50 -1.51 24.92
C PRO A 214 -0.38 -1.13 23.72
N PRO A 215 -1.49 -1.85 23.50
CA PRO A 215 -2.47 -1.52 22.48
C PRO A 215 -3.03 -0.10 22.65
N GLN A 216 -3.34 0.54 21.54
CA GLN A 216 -3.95 1.88 21.50
C GLN A 216 -5.27 1.83 20.71
N ARG A 217 -6.24 2.63 21.14
CA ARG A 217 -7.57 2.62 20.54
C ARG A 217 -8.03 4.02 20.11
N CYS A 218 -8.84 4.09 19.06
CA CYS A 218 -9.54 5.31 18.71
C CYS A 218 -10.75 5.56 19.61
N ARG A 219 -11.31 6.77 19.54
CA ARG A 219 -12.57 7.09 20.19
C ARG A 219 -13.71 6.30 19.55
N ALA A 220 -14.63 5.80 20.37
CA ALA A 220 -15.85 5.16 19.89
C ALA A 220 -16.74 6.16 19.13
N VAL A 221 -17.26 5.73 17.99
CA VAL A 221 -18.17 6.49 17.13
C VAL A 221 -19.40 5.66 16.84
N LYS A 222 -20.58 6.27 17.00
CA LYS A 222 -21.86 5.64 16.70
C LYS A 222 -22.09 5.58 15.20
N MET A 223 -22.40 4.40 14.69
CA MET A 223 -22.89 4.16 13.35
C MET A 223 -24.38 3.81 13.38
N ASP A 224 -25.24 4.67 12.82
CA ASP A 224 -26.66 4.41 12.65
C ASP A 224 -26.91 3.71 11.31
N VAL A 225 -27.86 2.76 11.28
CA VAL A 225 -28.31 2.12 10.04
C VAL A 225 -29.77 2.51 9.80
N ARG A 226 -30.03 3.20 8.68
CA ARG A 226 -31.33 3.76 8.34
C ARG A 226 -31.91 3.13 7.08
N ASP A 227 -33.22 2.96 7.06
CA ASP A 227 -33.91 2.52 5.85
C ASP A 227 -33.94 3.65 4.80
N VAL A 228 -34.01 3.26 3.53
CA VAL A 228 -34.30 4.20 2.45
C VAL A 228 -35.66 4.82 2.69
N ASN A 229 -35.73 6.14 2.67
CA ASN A 229 -37.03 6.86 2.76
C ASN A 229 -37.79 6.70 1.45
N THR A 230 -38.37 5.51 1.25
CA THR A 230 -39.18 5.20 0.05
C THR A 230 -40.40 6.10 -0.09
N GLY A 231 -41.00 6.51 1.03
CA GLY A 231 -42.15 7.40 1.02
C GLY A 231 -41.83 8.77 0.44
N GLY A 232 -40.71 9.36 0.82
CA GLY A 232 -40.23 10.65 0.27
C GLY A 232 -39.90 10.57 -1.22
N ILE A 233 -39.28 9.45 -1.66
CA ILE A 233 -38.99 9.25 -3.08
C ILE A 233 -40.26 9.12 -3.90
N VAL A 234 -41.21 8.29 -3.45
CA VAL A 234 -42.50 8.12 -4.14
C VAL A 234 -43.28 9.44 -4.22
N ALA A 235 -43.38 10.19 -3.11
CA ALA A 235 -44.01 11.51 -3.09
C ALA A 235 -43.34 12.49 -4.07
N GLY A 236 -41.99 12.52 -4.09
CA GLY A 236 -41.22 13.36 -5.02
C GLY A 236 -41.48 13.01 -6.50
N VAL A 237 -41.54 11.72 -6.83
CA VAL A 237 -41.87 11.25 -8.19
C VAL A 237 -43.28 11.64 -8.58
N ILE A 238 -44.28 11.49 -7.69
CA ILE A 238 -45.65 11.88 -7.95
C ILE A 238 -45.75 13.39 -8.20
N VAL A 239 -45.11 14.22 -7.37
CA VAL A 239 -45.07 15.68 -7.56
C VAL A 239 -44.44 16.06 -8.90
N ALA A 240 -43.30 15.42 -9.26
CA ALA A 240 -42.64 15.68 -10.54
C ALA A 240 -43.54 15.32 -11.74
N LEU A 241 -44.24 14.19 -11.69
CA LEU A 241 -45.18 13.76 -12.74
C LEU A 241 -46.38 14.73 -12.86
N LEU A 242 -46.92 15.22 -11.73
CA LEU A 242 -47.99 16.20 -11.74
C LEU A 242 -47.55 17.53 -12.36
N LEU A 243 -46.35 18.00 -12.06
CA LEU A 243 -45.77 19.20 -12.65
C LEU A 243 -45.57 19.05 -14.16
N LEU A 244 -45.07 17.89 -14.61
CA LEU A 244 -44.94 17.60 -16.04
C LEU A 244 -46.30 17.55 -16.76
N ALA A 245 -47.33 16.98 -16.12
CA ALA A 245 -48.68 16.94 -16.66
C ALA A 245 -49.28 18.37 -16.78
N LEU A 246 -49.08 19.21 -15.76
CA LEU A 246 -49.50 20.62 -15.80
C LEU A 246 -48.78 21.42 -16.88
N LEU A 247 -47.47 21.21 -17.05
CA LEU A 247 -46.69 21.83 -18.14
C LEU A 247 -47.19 21.37 -19.51
N GLY A 248 -47.40 20.08 -19.69
CA GLY A 248 -47.94 19.50 -20.94
C GLY A 248 -49.33 20.06 -21.25
N PHE A 249 -50.20 20.13 -20.25
CA PHE A 249 -51.53 20.72 -20.37
C PHE A 249 -51.45 22.22 -20.71
N GLY A 250 -50.58 22.97 -20.06
CA GLY A 250 -50.33 24.39 -20.32
C GLY A 250 -49.87 24.65 -21.76
N ILE A 251 -48.92 23.85 -22.26
CA ILE A 251 -48.44 23.93 -23.65
C ILE A 251 -49.57 23.58 -24.64
N TRP A 252 -50.32 22.50 -24.38
CA TRP A 252 -51.47 22.10 -25.20
C TRP A 252 -52.52 23.20 -25.24
N TYR A 253 -52.87 23.77 -24.07
CA TYR A 253 -53.84 24.86 -23.96
C TYR A 253 -53.38 26.12 -24.69
N ALA A 254 -52.12 26.53 -24.52
CA ALA A 254 -51.52 27.65 -25.21
C ALA A 254 -51.47 27.44 -26.73
N ASN A 255 -51.20 26.23 -27.20
CA ASN A 255 -51.23 25.88 -28.60
C ASN A 255 -52.68 25.95 -29.17
N LYS A 256 -53.67 25.41 -28.41
CA LYS A 256 -55.10 25.45 -28.80
C LYS A 256 -55.66 26.89 -28.87
N LYS A 257 -55.18 27.77 -27.99
CA LYS A 257 -55.58 29.18 -27.95
C LYS A 257 -54.77 30.08 -28.88
N GLY A 258 -53.77 29.55 -29.58
CA GLY A 258 -52.96 30.31 -30.54
C GLY A 258 -51.93 31.25 -29.92
N TYR A 259 -51.61 31.08 -28.63
CA TYR A 259 -50.56 31.87 -27.95
C TYR A 259 -49.16 31.48 -28.34
N LEU A 260 -48.95 30.30 -28.93
CA LEU A 260 -47.66 29.87 -29.43
C LEU A 260 -47.49 30.25 -30.90
N PRO A 261 -46.38 30.89 -31.30
CA PRO A 261 -46.14 31.23 -32.70
C PRO A 261 -46.05 29.92 -33.52
N LYS A 262 -46.90 29.84 -34.56
CA LYS A 262 -46.84 28.74 -35.52
C LYS A 262 -45.44 28.72 -36.12
N LYS A 263 -44.72 27.58 -36.00
CA LYS A 263 -43.45 27.34 -36.64
C LYS A 263 -43.61 27.66 -38.15
N SER A 264 -43.02 28.74 -38.63
CA SER A 264 -43.02 29.04 -40.07
C SER A 264 -42.23 27.93 -40.74
N GLU A 265 -42.91 27.16 -41.59
CA GLU A 265 -42.23 26.25 -42.50
C GLU A 265 -41.30 27.09 -43.38
N SER A 266 -40.02 26.96 -43.16
CA SER A 266 -39.04 27.49 -44.07
C SER A 266 -39.13 26.71 -45.38
N LYS A 267 -39.66 27.37 -46.42
CA LYS A 267 -39.60 26.85 -47.81
C LYS A 267 -38.18 26.41 -48.12
N PRO A 268 -37.98 25.27 -48.81
CA PRO A 268 -36.68 24.85 -49.22
C PRO A 268 -36.09 25.90 -50.17
N LYS A 269 -34.94 26.46 -49.83
CA LYS A 269 -34.17 27.32 -50.70
C LYS A 269 -33.73 26.53 -51.92
N SER A 270 -34.11 27.03 -53.10
CA SER A 270 -33.68 26.57 -54.43
C SER A 270 -32.16 26.36 -54.47
N ASN A 271 -31.79 25.25 -55.08
CA ASN A 271 -30.41 24.87 -55.41
C ASN A 271 -29.72 25.98 -56.22
N VAL A 272 -28.72 26.61 -55.64
CA VAL A 272 -27.73 27.38 -56.39
C VAL A 272 -26.69 26.41 -56.94
N VAL A 273 -26.72 26.23 -58.25
CA VAL A 273 -25.72 25.48 -58.99
C VAL A 273 -24.45 26.34 -59.04
N TYR A 274 -23.40 25.93 -58.38
CA TYR A 274 -22.08 26.50 -58.55
C TYR A 274 -21.41 25.87 -59.76
N GLN A 275 -21.19 26.66 -60.79
CA GLN A 275 -20.30 26.36 -61.90
C GLN A 275 -18.82 26.56 -61.42
N PRO A 276 -17.92 25.67 -61.69
CA PRO A 276 -16.51 25.90 -61.41
C PRO A 276 -15.87 26.73 -62.52
N GLN A 277 -15.30 27.88 -62.18
CA GLN A 277 -14.38 28.61 -63.01
C GLN A 277 -12.95 28.25 -62.66
N SER A 278 -12.27 27.65 -63.59
CA SER A 278 -10.83 27.45 -63.58
C SER A 278 -10.09 28.76 -63.95
N LEU A 279 -9.01 29.06 -63.31
CA LEU A 279 -7.68 29.34 -63.93
C LEU A 279 -6.79 30.24 -63.07
N TYR A 280 -5.56 29.74 -62.94
CA TYR A 280 -4.23 30.38 -62.85
C TYR A 280 -3.78 31.12 -61.58
N GLY A 281 -2.76 30.54 -60.96
CA GLY A 281 -1.38 31.09 -60.92
C GLY A 281 -1.07 31.95 -59.70
N GLY A 282 -0.02 31.57 -58.98
CA GLY A 282 0.76 32.48 -58.15
C GLY A 282 1.18 31.87 -56.82
N GLU A 283 2.46 31.54 -56.81
CA GLU A 283 3.28 31.26 -55.61
C GLU A 283 3.18 32.41 -54.59
N ASP A 284 3.21 32.08 -53.27
CA ASP A 284 4.31 32.43 -52.38
C ASP A 284 3.93 32.21 -50.94
N ASP A 285 4.88 31.68 -50.23
CA ASP A 285 5.17 31.52 -48.80
C ASP A 285 4.41 32.42 -47.83
N ASP A 286 3.94 31.85 -46.66
CA ASP A 286 4.52 32.14 -45.37
C ASP A 286 3.80 31.46 -44.22
N ASP A 287 4.57 31.21 -43.20
CA ASP A 287 4.33 30.61 -41.91
C ASP A 287 3.06 31.06 -41.16
N GLY A 288 2.46 30.11 -40.38
CA GLY A 288 1.46 30.55 -39.39
C GLY A 288 0.73 29.46 -38.63
N ASP A 289 1.39 28.98 -37.62
CA ASP A 289 0.90 28.64 -36.29
C ASP A 289 -0.45 27.89 -36.13
N PHE A 290 -0.36 26.58 -35.87
CA PHE A 290 -1.47 25.72 -35.43
C PHE A 290 -1.74 25.91 -33.97
N LYS A 291 -2.76 26.64 -33.58
CA LYS A 291 -3.38 26.59 -32.24
C LYS A 291 -4.44 25.52 -32.19
N GLN A 292 -4.08 24.39 -31.58
CA GLN A 292 -4.97 23.30 -31.21
C GLN A 292 -5.79 23.68 -29.96
N LYS A 293 -7.09 23.92 -30.11
CA LYS A 293 -8.02 24.00 -28.98
C LYS A 293 -8.57 22.62 -28.70
N SER A 294 -8.15 22.02 -27.58
CA SER A 294 -8.79 20.87 -26.97
C SER A 294 -9.93 21.35 -26.06
N SER A 295 -11.15 20.98 -26.36
CA SER A 295 -12.30 21.11 -25.47
C SER A 295 -12.51 19.78 -24.76
N PHE A 296 -12.24 19.74 -23.46
CA PHE A 296 -12.70 18.68 -22.59
C PHE A 296 -14.15 18.98 -22.20
N VAL A 297 -15.04 18.02 -22.45
CA VAL A 297 -16.38 17.97 -21.87
C VAL A 297 -16.31 16.98 -20.70
N VAL A 298 -16.72 17.43 -19.53
CA VAL A 298 -16.89 16.65 -18.30
C VAL A 298 -18.23 15.90 -18.34
#